data_6b055e08d61a29414380c280b696041c
#
_entry.id   6b055e08d61a29414380c280b696041c
#
_cell.length_a   1.000
_cell.length_b   1.000
_cell.length_c   1.000
_cell.angle_alpha   90.00
_cell.angle_beta   90.00
_cell.angle_gamma   90.00
#
_symmetry.space_group_name_H-M   'P 1'
#
loop_
_entity.id
_entity.type
_entity.pdbx_description
1 polymer ?
#
loop_
_entity_poly.entity_id
_entity_poly.type
_entity_poly.pdbx_seq_one_letter_code
_entity_poly.pdbx_strand_id
1 'polypeptide(L)'
;MKALVTGHLGFIGSHVYEHLLSHGHEVDGYDIPYDLGDFKTNKKYDVVIHLAANAAIREAIENPDLFWENNVVKSKPIFDYCRDNNVRCLYASSASVYEWWINAYAISKKVNEIQAPPNSVGMRFFNVWAEKVSRSDMLYRMLEEKTATYLTRHKRDWIHVNDVVTAIATLIPSSYNGVLDVGTGNPVSVIDLATKMGMGDLPIKEDTPGERDITCADTLQLMELGWVPTINILD
;
A
#
# COMPACT_ATOMS: atom_id res chain seq x y z
N MET A 1 1.03 -12.48 -19.77
CA MET A 1 1.76 -11.22 -19.74
C MET A 1 3.06 -11.37 -18.96
N LYS A 2 4.00 -10.46 -19.17
CA LYS A 2 5.24 -10.37 -18.40
C LYS A 2 5.19 -9.16 -17.46
N ALA A 3 5.27 -9.42 -16.16
CA ALA A 3 5.18 -8.40 -15.12
C ALA A 3 6.51 -8.23 -14.38
N LEU A 4 6.79 -7.01 -13.91
CA LEU A 4 7.81 -6.73 -12.90
C LEU A 4 7.10 -6.31 -11.60
N VAL A 5 7.43 -6.97 -10.50
CA VAL A 5 6.95 -6.58 -9.16
C VAL A 5 8.13 -6.11 -8.34
N THR A 6 8.20 -4.82 -8.02
CA THR A 6 9.18 -4.33 -7.05
C THR A 6 8.61 -4.41 -5.63
N GLY A 7 9.45 -4.70 -4.64
CA GLY A 7 8.96 -4.95 -3.28
C GLY A 7 8.28 -6.32 -3.13
N HIS A 8 8.62 -7.29 -3.99
CA HIS A 8 7.97 -8.61 -4.06
C HIS A 8 8.24 -9.50 -2.84
N LEU A 9 9.22 -9.19 -2.01
CA LEU A 9 9.47 -9.86 -0.72
C LEU A 9 8.71 -9.21 0.45
N GLY A 10 8.10 -8.04 0.21
CA GLY A 10 7.30 -7.33 1.21
C GLY A 10 5.90 -7.91 1.39
N PHE A 11 5.16 -7.40 2.38
CA PHE A 11 3.83 -7.91 2.75
C PHE A 11 2.84 -7.94 1.58
N ILE A 12 2.57 -6.81 0.94
CA ILE A 12 1.63 -6.76 -0.20
C ILE A 12 2.27 -7.41 -1.43
N GLY A 13 3.55 -7.12 -1.67
CA GLY A 13 4.26 -7.55 -2.88
C GLY A 13 4.35 -9.06 -3.03
N SER A 14 4.54 -9.81 -1.95
CA SER A 14 4.59 -11.28 -2.00
C SER A 14 3.25 -11.88 -2.43
N HIS A 15 2.13 -11.38 -1.91
CA HIS A 15 0.80 -11.84 -2.30
C HIS A 15 0.49 -11.52 -3.78
N VAL A 16 0.88 -10.33 -4.26
CA VAL A 16 0.73 -9.96 -5.68
C VAL A 16 1.59 -10.84 -6.57
N TYR A 17 2.84 -11.06 -6.18
CA TYR A 17 3.79 -11.89 -6.92
C TYR A 17 3.29 -13.33 -7.07
N GLU A 18 2.88 -13.95 -5.97
CA GLU A 18 2.32 -15.32 -5.96
C GLU A 18 1.01 -15.41 -6.74
N HIS A 19 0.11 -14.42 -6.62
CA HIS A 19 -1.12 -14.38 -7.37
C HIS A 19 -0.87 -14.38 -8.88
N LEU A 20 0.02 -13.52 -9.36
CA LEU A 20 0.34 -13.45 -10.79
C LEU A 20 0.98 -14.75 -11.31
N LEU A 21 1.90 -15.35 -10.55
CA LEU A 21 2.49 -16.64 -10.91
C LEU A 21 1.44 -17.75 -10.98
N SER A 22 0.53 -17.83 -10.00
CA SER A 22 -0.52 -18.86 -9.96
C SER A 22 -1.53 -18.74 -11.11
N HIS A 23 -1.65 -17.54 -11.71
CA HIS A 23 -2.47 -17.29 -12.90
C HIS A 23 -1.69 -17.42 -14.22
N GLY A 24 -0.49 -18.02 -14.20
CA GLY A 24 0.28 -18.35 -15.39
C GLY A 24 0.98 -17.14 -16.04
N HIS A 25 1.23 -16.06 -15.30
CA HIS A 25 2.00 -14.93 -15.80
C HIS A 25 3.51 -15.17 -15.61
N GLU A 26 4.32 -14.58 -16.48
CA GLU A 26 5.77 -14.48 -16.28
C GLU A 26 6.02 -13.28 -15.37
N VAL A 27 6.65 -13.50 -14.20
CA VAL A 27 6.83 -12.45 -13.19
C VAL A 27 8.29 -12.39 -12.77
N ASP A 28 8.90 -11.22 -12.94
CA ASP A 28 10.20 -10.91 -12.35
C ASP A 28 9.98 -10.13 -11.04
N GLY A 29 10.72 -10.48 -9.99
CA GLY A 29 10.76 -9.74 -8.73
C GLY A 29 12.00 -8.84 -8.66
N TYR A 30 11.87 -7.65 -8.07
CA TYR A 30 12.98 -6.75 -7.77
C TYR A 30 12.86 -6.22 -6.34
N ASP A 31 13.81 -6.57 -5.48
CA ASP A 31 13.79 -6.23 -4.05
C ASP A 31 15.20 -6.32 -3.47
N ILE A 32 15.36 -6.12 -2.17
CA ILE A 32 16.62 -6.36 -1.47
C ILE A 32 17.16 -7.75 -1.81
N PRO A 33 18.49 -7.92 -2.00
CA PRO A 33 19.54 -6.94 -1.67
C PRO A 33 19.83 -5.90 -2.77
N TYR A 34 19.05 -5.85 -3.85
CA TYR A 34 19.26 -4.90 -4.93
C TYR A 34 18.73 -3.50 -4.55
N ASP A 35 19.54 -2.47 -4.81
CA ASP A 35 19.12 -1.09 -4.61
C ASP A 35 18.18 -0.66 -5.76
N LEU A 36 17.01 -0.13 -5.42
CA LEU A 36 16.03 0.32 -6.39
C LEU A 36 16.55 1.48 -7.26
N GLY A 37 17.43 2.31 -6.70
CA GLY A 37 18.10 3.41 -7.42
C GLY A 37 19.02 2.94 -8.55
N ASP A 38 19.52 1.71 -8.46
CA ASP A 38 20.38 1.09 -9.48
C ASP A 38 19.58 0.31 -10.55
N PHE A 39 18.25 0.34 -10.51
CA PHE A 39 17.41 -0.39 -11.43
C PHE A 39 17.74 -0.05 -12.90
N LYS A 40 18.16 -1.07 -13.64
CA LYS A 40 18.40 -1.03 -15.09
C LYS A 40 17.99 -2.35 -15.69
N THR A 41 17.32 -2.32 -16.83
CA THR A 41 16.92 -3.55 -17.52
C THR A 41 16.80 -3.35 -19.02
N ASN A 42 17.15 -4.37 -19.78
CA ASN A 42 16.85 -4.49 -21.22
C ASN A 42 15.62 -5.39 -21.47
N LYS A 43 15.02 -5.94 -20.41
CA LYS A 43 13.81 -6.74 -20.52
C LYS A 43 12.63 -5.83 -20.81
N LYS A 44 11.68 -6.33 -21.62
CA LYS A 44 10.41 -5.67 -21.85
C LYS A 44 9.35 -6.26 -20.93
N TYR A 45 8.61 -5.41 -20.26
CA TYR A 45 7.47 -5.78 -19.43
C TYR A 45 6.18 -5.20 -19.99
N ASP A 46 5.08 -5.93 -19.83
CA ASP A 46 3.74 -5.46 -20.15
C ASP A 46 3.22 -4.53 -19.04
N VAL A 47 3.61 -4.81 -17.80
CA VAL A 47 3.23 -4.04 -16.61
C VAL A 47 4.35 -4.04 -15.57
N VAL A 48 4.48 -2.92 -14.87
CA VAL A 48 5.28 -2.78 -13.64
C VAL A 48 4.34 -2.52 -12.48
N ILE A 49 4.47 -3.31 -11.41
CA ILE A 49 3.76 -3.12 -10.14
C ILE A 49 4.80 -2.70 -9.11
N HIS A 50 4.85 -1.39 -8.84
CA HIS A 50 5.85 -0.77 -7.99
C HIS A 50 5.35 -0.65 -6.56
N LEU A 51 5.73 -1.61 -5.69
CA LEU A 51 5.34 -1.68 -4.29
C LEU A 51 6.49 -1.46 -3.32
N ALA A 52 7.73 -1.44 -3.81
CA ALA A 52 8.93 -1.19 -2.99
C ALA A 52 8.88 0.22 -2.39
N ALA A 53 8.82 0.32 -1.07
CA ALA A 53 8.84 1.57 -0.33
C ALA A 53 9.04 1.34 1.17
N ASN A 54 9.57 2.33 1.87
CA ASN A 54 9.45 2.42 3.32
C ASN A 54 8.05 2.95 3.67
N ALA A 55 7.36 2.31 4.64
CA ALA A 55 5.95 2.59 4.92
C ALA A 55 5.61 2.78 6.41
N ALA A 56 6.60 2.82 7.32
CA ALA A 56 6.40 3.00 8.75
C ALA A 56 6.30 4.49 9.12
N ILE A 57 5.10 4.99 9.45
CA ILE A 57 4.86 6.42 9.74
C ILE A 57 5.73 6.92 10.89
N ARG A 58 5.89 6.14 11.96
CA ARG A 58 6.70 6.54 13.13
C ARG A 58 8.17 6.71 12.75
N GLU A 59 8.72 5.77 12.00
CA GLU A 59 10.08 5.85 11.47
C GLU A 59 10.26 7.06 10.53
N ALA A 60 9.23 7.43 9.77
CA ALA A 60 9.27 8.59 8.88
C ALA A 60 9.38 9.93 9.63
N ILE A 61 8.93 10.00 10.88
CA ILE A 61 9.09 11.18 11.74
C ILE A 61 10.53 11.27 12.26
N GLU A 62 11.13 10.13 12.60
CA GLU A 62 12.50 10.05 13.16
C GLU A 62 13.56 10.15 12.07
N ASN A 63 13.31 9.57 10.89
CA ASN A 63 14.27 9.46 9.79
C ASN A 63 13.67 9.94 8.45
N PRO A 64 13.29 11.22 8.30
CA PRO A 64 12.60 11.73 7.11
C PRO A 64 13.40 11.57 5.82
N ASP A 65 14.73 11.73 5.87
CA ASP A 65 15.63 11.61 4.71
C ASP A 65 15.62 10.19 4.13
N LEU A 66 15.50 9.16 4.96
CA LEU A 66 15.41 7.78 4.53
C LEU A 66 14.16 7.56 3.64
N PHE A 67 13.04 8.18 4.01
CA PHE A 67 11.80 8.08 3.24
C PHE A 67 11.87 8.86 1.94
N TRP A 68 12.51 10.03 1.94
CA TRP A 68 12.75 10.78 0.73
C TRP A 68 13.64 9.99 -0.24
N GLU A 69 14.77 9.51 0.23
CA GLU A 69 15.72 8.76 -0.60
C GLU A 69 15.08 7.49 -1.18
N ASN A 70 14.51 6.63 -0.34
CA ASN A 70 13.99 5.36 -0.81
C ASN A 70 12.69 5.47 -1.60
N ASN A 71 11.74 6.33 -1.17
CA ASN A 71 10.42 6.37 -1.79
C ASN A 71 10.36 7.34 -2.98
N VAL A 72 11.19 8.37 -3.02
CA VAL A 72 11.16 9.40 -4.08
C VAL A 72 12.31 9.22 -5.05
N VAL A 73 13.55 9.33 -4.54
CA VAL A 73 14.74 9.33 -5.40
C VAL A 73 14.92 7.96 -6.08
N LYS A 74 14.86 6.88 -5.29
CA LYS A 74 15.06 5.51 -5.81
C LYS A 74 13.87 4.95 -6.58
N SER A 75 12.68 5.54 -6.47
CA SER A 75 11.54 5.18 -7.34
C SER A 75 11.66 5.74 -8.75
N LYS A 76 12.46 6.80 -8.93
CA LYS A 76 12.60 7.49 -10.21
C LYS A 76 13.05 6.58 -11.37
N PRO A 77 14.07 5.70 -11.25
CA PRO A 77 14.47 4.79 -12.33
C PRO A 77 13.33 3.88 -12.81
N ILE A 78 12.45 3.43 -11.91
CA ILE A 78 11.27 2.62 -12.27
C ILE A 78 10.27 3.46 -13.08
N PHE A 79 9.97 4.67 -12.62
CA PHE A 79 9.05 5.57 -13.33
C PHE A 79 9.61 6.03 -14.67
N ASP A 80 10.91 6.29 -14.77
CA ASP A 80 11.58 6.64 -16.02
C ASP A 80 11.51 5.46 -17.00
N TYR A 81 11.83 4.25 -16.57
CA TYR A 81 11.68 3.04 -17.38
C TYR A 81 10.25 2.91 -17.96
N CYS A 82 9.22 3.07 -17.10
CA CYS A 82 7.83 2.97 -17.54
C CYS A 82 7.47 4.08 -18.53
N ARG A 83 7.93 5.30 -18.29
CA ARG A 83 7.72 6.45 -19.19
C ARG A 83 8.37 6.27 -20.55
N ASP A 84 9.65 5.91 -20.57
CA ASP A 84 10.47 5.83 -21.79
C ASP A 84 10.04 4.65 -22.68
N ASN A 85 9.47 3.60 -22.10
CA ASN A 85 9.01 2.41 -22.81
C ASN A 85 7.48 2.33 -22.95
N ASN A 86 6.74 3.34 -22.47
CA ASN A 86 5.28 3.38 -22.43
C ASN A 86 4.66 2.13 -21.73
N VAL A 87 5.31 1.64 -20.67
CA VAL A 87 4.85 0.47 -19.91
C VAL A 87 3.81 0.90 -18.89
N ARG A 88 2.75 0.11 -18.76
CA ARG A 88 1.73 0.26 -17.71
C ARG A 88 2.38 0.22 -16.33
N CYS A 89 2.13 1.23 -15.47
CA CYS A 89 2.70 1.31 -14.14
C CYS A 89 1.60 1.40 -13.06
N LEU A 90 1.48 0.40 -12.22
CA LEU A 90 0.68 0.46 -11.00
C LEU A 90 1.62 0.69 -9.83
N TYR A 91 1.40 1.72 -9.02
CA TYR A 91 2.33 2.04 -7.93
C TYR A 91 1.60 2.28 -6.59
N ALA A 92 2.28 1.92 -5.50
CA ALA A 92 1.77 2.12 -4.16
C ALA A 92 1.80 3.60 -3.76
N SER A 93 0.62 4.22 -3.66
CA SER A 93 0.35 5.43 -2.89
C SER A 93 -0.25 5.07 -1.53
N SER A 94 -0.82 6.01 -0.80
CA SER A 94 -1.34 5.81 0.54
C SER A 94 -2.47 6.78 0.84
N ALA A 95 -3.43 6.37 1.68
CA ALA A 95 -4.43 7.26 2.26
C ALA A 95 -3.81 8.46 3.03
N SER A 96 -2.55 8.34 3.45
CA SER A 96 -1.83 9.44 4.11
C SER A 96 -1.65 10.68 3.23
N VAL A 97 -1.77 10.57 1.91
CA VAL A 97 -1.66 11.73 0.99
C VAL A 97 -2.79 12.75 1.13
N TYR A 98 -3.89 12.42 1.78
CA TYR A 98 -4.98 13.37 2.05
C TYR A 98 -4.55 14.49 3.01
N GLU A 99 -3.57 14.20 3.87
CA GLU A 99 -2.90 15.17 4.74
C GLU A 99 -1.38 15.05 4.55
N TRP A 100 -0.94 15.18 3.29
CA TRP A 100 0.44 14.88 2.88
C TRP A 100 1.51 15.67 3.64
N TRP A 101 1.14 16.80 4.25
CA TRP A 101 2.06 17.70 4.97
C TRP A 101 2.42 17.24 6.38
N ILE A 102 1.77 16.19 6.93
CA ILE A 102 1.93 15.81 8.35
C ILE A 102 3.17 14.97 8.66
N ASN A 103 3.73 14.25 7.67
CA ASN A 103 4.94 13.46 7.85
C ASN A 103 5.64 13.15 6.53
N ALA A 104 6.93 12.76 6.61
CA ALA A 104 7.76 12.50 5.43
C ALA A 104 7.26 11.33 4.58
N TYR A 105 6.62 10.31 5.17
CA TYR A 105 6.01 9.21 4.42
C TYR A 105 4.88 9.74 3.52
N ALA A 106 3.96 10.52 4.07
CA ALA A 106 2.84 11.10 3.32
C ALA A 106 3.33 12.02 2.20
N ILE A 107 4.35 12.88 2.50
CA ILE A 107 5.02 13.71 1.48
C ILE A 107 5.59 12.85 0.36
N SER A 108 6.34 11.79 0.68
CA SER A 108 6.99 10.93 -0.31
C SER A 108 5.97 10.27 -1.25
N LYS A 109 4.83 9.80 -0.71
CA LYS A 109 3.75 9.23 -1.52
C LYS A 109 3.07 10.27 -2.40
N LYS A 110 2.87 11.50 -1.90
CA LYS A 110 2.33 12.60 -2.69
C LYS A 110 3.25 12.99 -3.84
N VAL A 111 4.55 13.02 -3.62
CA VAL A 111 5.53 13.28 -4.68
C VAL A 111 5.50 12.17 -5.74
N ASN A 112 5.34 10.90 -5.35
CA ASN A 112 5.17 9.80 -6.31
C ASN A 112 3.93 9.97 -7.19
N GLU A 113 2.81 10.47 -6.65
CA GLU A 113 1.62 10.80 -7.47
C GLU A 113 1.91 11.90 -8.50
N ILE A 114 2.80 12.84 -8.18
CA ILE A 114 3.17 13.95 -9.08
C ILE A 114 4.16 13.50 -10.16
N GLN A 115 5.13 12.64 -9.82
CA GLN A 115 6.18 12.22 -10.75
C GLN A 115 5.85 10.97 -11.57
N ALA A 116 4.71 10.32 -11.29
CA ALA A 116 4.29 9.09 -11.95
C ALA A 116 4.22 9.22 -13.48
N PRO A 117 4.49 8.15 -14.24
CA PRO A 117 4.39 8.17 -15.69
C PRO A 117 2.93 8.31 -16.17
N PRO A 118 2.69 8.81 -17.40
CA PRO A 118 1.34 9.05 -17.90
C PRO A 118 0.45 7.81 -17.95
N ASN A 119 1.03 6.62 -18.30
CA ASN A 119 0.30 5.35 -18.33
C ASN A 119 0.37 4.67 -16.96
N SER A 120 -0.23 5.29 -15.92
CA SER A 120 -0.09 4.78 -14.56
C SER A 120 -1.34 4.91 -13.70
N VAL A 121 -1.39 4.08 -12.66
CA VAL A 121 -2.38 4.15 -11.58
C VAL A 121 -1.67 4.20 -10.23
N GLY A 122 -1.90 5.27 -9.49
CA GLY A 122 -1.55 5.38 -8.08
C GLY A 122 -2.63 4.77 -7.21
N MET A 123 -2.26 3.78 -6.43
CA MET A 123 -3.16 3.06 -5.55
C MET A 123 -2.97 3.57 -4.12
N ARG A 124 -3.92 4.38 -3.63
CA ARG A 124 -3.92 4.86 -2.24
C ARG A 124 -4.41 3.76 -1.33
N PHE A 125 -3.48 2.93 -0.86
CA PHE A 125 -3.82 1.88 0.09
C PHE A 125 -4.24 2.47 1.43
N PHE A 126 -5.32 1.90 1.98
CA PHE A 126 -5.77 2.11 3.35
C PHE A 126 -5.10 1.11 4.29
N ASN A 127 -5.70 0.76 5.42
CA ASN A 127 -5.06 -0.12 6.39
C ASN A 127 -5.12 -1.58 5.92
N VAL A 128 -4.09 -2.01 5.19
CA VAL A 128 -4.01 -3.39 4.67
C VAL A 128 -3.67 -4.35 5.80
N TRP A 129 -4.41 -5.45 5.92
CA TRP A 129 -4.22 -6.47 6.94
C TRP A 129 -4.28 -7.89 6.36
N ALA A 130 -3.72 -8.83 7.09
CA ALA A 130 -3.91 -10.27 6.92
C ALA A 130 -3.46 -10.98 8.19
N GLU A 131 -4.05 -12.13 8.48
CA GLU A 131 -3.70 -12.96 9.64
C GLU A 131 -2.26 -13.44 9.52
N LYS A 132 -1.52 -13.37 10.63
CA LYS A 132 -0.16 -13.89 10.82
C LYS A 132 0.95 -13.32 9.95
N VAL A 133 0.63 -12.61 8.87
CA VAL A 133 1.61 -12.12 7.89
C VAL A 133 1.63 -10.59 7.72
N SER A 134 0.73 -9.86 8.39
CA SER A 134 0.83 -8.40 8.49
C SER A 134 2.16 -8.01 9.13
N ARG A 135 2.70 -6.84 8.75
CA ARG A 135 3.95 -6.34 9.34
C ARG A 135 3.80 -6.19 10.86
N SER A 136 4.87 -6.50 11.61
CA SER A 136 4.87 -6.48 13.07
C SER A 136 4.59 -5.11 13.71
N ASP A 137 4.86 -4.01 12.98
CA ASP A 137 4.62 -2.64 13.42
C ASP A 137 3.18 -2.15 13.15
N MET A 138 2.36 -2.96 12.48
CA MET A 138 0.96 -2.63 12.19
C MET A 138 0.06 -2.99 13.36
N LEU A 139 -0.93 -2.11 13.62
CA LEU A 139 -1.86 -2.30 14.74
C LEU A 139 -2.58 -3.66 14.69
N TYR A 140 -3.01 -4.12 13.51
CA TYR A 140 -3.65 -5.42 13.37
C TYR A 140 -2.77 -6.55 13.94
N ARG A 141 -1.49 -6.57 13.55
CA ARG A 141 -0.53 -7.58 14.02
C ARG A 141 -0.26 -7.47 15.51
N MET A 142 -0.16 -6.25 16.03
CA MET A 142 0.02 -6.00 17.46
C MET A 142 -1.19 -6.47 18.28
N LEU A 143 -2.41 -6.35 17.76
CA LEU A 143 -3.61 -6.89 18.42
C LEU A 143 -3.66 -8.41 18.32
N GLU A 144 -3.32 -9.00 17.19
CA GLU A 144 -3.27 -10.45 16.96
C GLU A 144 -2.25 -11.13 17.91
N GLU A 145 -1.06 -10.56 18.05
CA GLU A 145 0.01 -11.06 18.91
C GLU A 145 -0.14 -10.63 20.38
N LYS A 146 -1.16 -9.81 20.69
CA LYS A 146 -1.38 -9.25 22.03
C LYS A 146 -0.21 -8.42 22.56
N THR A 147 0.48 -7.73 21.67
CA THR A 147 1.61 -6.84 22.00
C THR A 147 1.21 -5.36 22.05
N ALA A 148 -0.01 -5.00 21.62
CA ALA A 148 -0.52 -3.64 21.74
C ALA A 148 -0.62 -3.23 23.22
N THR A 149 -0.16 -2.02 23.55
CA THR A 149 -0.13 -1.50 24.91
C THR A 149 -1.16 -0.41 25.19
N TYR A 150 -1.75 0.12 24.13
CA TYR A 150 -2.83 1.13 24.20
C TYR A 150 -3.69 1.08 22.92
N LEU A 151 -4.89 1.66 22.99
CA LEU A 151 -5.78 1.89 21.86
C LEU A 151 -5.93 3.40 21.60
N THR A 152 -6.53 3.73 20.47
CA THR A 152 -6.91 5.08 20.10
C THR A 152 -8.39 5.13 19.72
N ARG A 153 -9.02 6.33 19.72
CA ARG A 153 -10.41 6.50 19.29
C ARG A 153 -10.56 6.56 17.77
N HIS A 154 -9.50 6.27 17.03
CA HIS A 154 -9.50 6.32 15.57
C HIS A 154 -10.45 5.30 14.95
N LYS A 155 -10.94 5.66 13.76
CA LYS A 155 -11.56 4.70 12.83
C LYS A 155 -10.68 4.54 11.63
N ARG A 156 -10.49 3.30 11.19
CA ARG A 156 -9.65 2.96 10.05
C ARG A 156 -10.44 2.13 9.04
N ASP A 157 -10.23 2.43 7.78
CA ASP A 157 -10.67 1.57 6.70
C ASP A 157 -9.67 0.41 6.58
N TRP A 158 -10.14 -0.79 6.90
CA TRP A 158 -9.34 -2.00 6.94
C TRP A 158 -9.64 -2.85 5.72
N ILE A 159 -8.65 -3.03 4.86
CA ILE A 159 -8.77 -3.84 3.65
C ILE A 159 -7.88 -5.08 3.76
N HIS A 160 -8.44 -6.26 3.47
CA HIS A 160 -7.66 -7.50 3.46
C HIS A 160 -6.70 -7.53 2.27
N VAL A 161 -5.51 -8.12 2.44
CA VAL A 161 -4.48 -8.18 1.39
C VAL A 161 -4.98 -8.87 0.12
N ASN A 162 -5.83 -9.89 0.22
CA ASN A 162 -6.42 -10.55 -0.95
C ASN A 162 -7.33 -9.61 -1.76
N ASP A 163 -8.07 -8.73 -1.10
CA ASP A 163 -8.87 -7.71 -1.79
C ASP A 163 -7.96 -6.67 -2.48
N VAL A 164 -6.81 -6.32 -1.87
CA VAL A 164 -5.79 -5.48 -2.54
C VAL A 164 -5.26 -6.18 -3.78
N VAL A 165 -4.95 -7.47 -3.70
CA VAL A 165 -4.45 -8.27 -4.84
C VAL A 165 -5.47 -8.29 -5.98
N THR A 166 -6.75 -8.52 -5.68
CA THR A 166 -7.81 -8.52 -6.71
C THR A 166 -8.04 -7.13 -7.30
N ALA A 167 -7.91 -6.05 -6.50
CA ALA A 167 -7.95 -4.68 -7.01
C ALA A 167 -6.81 -4.43 -8.01
N ILE A 168 -5.59 -4.83 -7.68
CA ILE A 168 -4.43 -4.73 -8.58
C ILE A 168 -4.69 -5.53 -9.87
N ALA A 169 -5.18 -6.76 -9.77
CA ALA A 169 -5.49 -7.60 -10.92
C ALA A 169 -6.56 -6.96 -11.84
N THR A 170 -7.56 -6.29 -11.28
CA THR A 170 -8.57 -5.53 -12.02
C THR A 170 -7.97 -4.31 -12.73
N LEU A 171 -7.02 -3.62 -12.09
CA LEU A 171 -6.40 -2.41 -12.63
C LEU A 171 -5.39 -2.68 -13.74
N ILE A 172 -4.75 -3.85 -13.76
CA ILE A 172 -3.76 -4.20 -14.80
C ILE A 172 -4.33 -4.04 -16.23
N PRO A 173 -5.47 -4.67 -16.60
CA PRO A 173 -6.03 -4.56 -17.94
C PRO A 173 -6.86 -3.28 -18.17
N SER A 174 -7.12 -2.50 -17.13
CA SER A 174 -7.99 -1.31 -17.25
C SER A 174 -7.33 -0.19 -18.05
N SER A 175 -8.14 0.66 -18.67
CA SER A 175 -7.68 1.90 -19.33
C SER A 175 -7.59 3.08 -18.37
N TYR A 176 -7.94 2.90 -17.10
CA TYR A 176 -7.91 3.98 -16.12
C TYR A 176 -6.49 4.48 -15.89
N ASN A 177 -6.31 5.79 -15.86
CA ASN A 177 -5.07 6.47 -15.51
C ASN A 177 -5.35 7.53 -14.45
N GLY A 178 -4.46 7.66 -13.48
CA GLY A 178 -4.61 8.62 -12.39
C GLY A 178 -4.38 7.99 -11.02
N VAL A 179 -5.08 8.48 -10.01
CA VAL A 179 -5.00 7.94 -8.65
C VAL A 179 -6.38 7.57 -8.16
N LEU A 180 -6.48 6.49 -7.37
CA LEU A 180 -7.71 6.03 -6.76
C LEU A 180 -7.43 5.39 -5.40
N ASP A 181 -8.48 5.30 -4.60
CA ASP A 181 -8.42 4.68 -3.29
C ASP A 181 -8.60 3.16 -3.39
N VAL A 182 -7.82 2.43 -2.60
CA VAL A 182 -7.93 0.98 -2.44
C VAL A 182 -8.19 0.68 -0.96
N GLY A 183 -9.45 0.58 -0.64
CA GLY A 183 -10.00 0.34 0.70
C GLY A 183 -11.39 -0.27 0.60
N THR A 184 -12.09 -0.38 1.72
CA THR A 184 -13.44 -0.98 1.77
C THR A 184 -14.56 0.07 1.71
N GLY A 185 -14.27 1.35 2.01
CA GLY A 185 -15.26 2.40 2.20
C GLY A 185 -16.06 2.24 3.50
N ASN A 186 -15.66 1.32 4.38
CA ASN A 186 -16.37 1.01 5.63
C ASN A 186 -15.40 1.05 6.84
N PRO A 187 -15.17 2.24 7.43
CA PRO A 187 -14.22 2.38 8.52
C PRO A 187 -14.69 1.72 9.81
N VAL A 188 -13.84 0.90 10.41
CA VAL A 188 -14.06 0.22 11.68
C VAL A 188 -13.25 0.89 12.80
N SER A 189 -13.85 1.04 13.99
CA SER A 189 -13.19 1.57 15.17
C SER A 189 -12.03 0.65 15.62
N VAL A 190 -10.91 1.27 15.99
CA VAL A 190 -9.78 0.55 16.61
C VAL A 190 -10.22 -0.17 17.88
N ILE A 191 -11.11 0.43 18.67
CA ILE A 191 -11.65 -0.15 19.92
C ILE A 191 -12.52 -1.37 19.61
N ASP A 192 -13.39 -1.28 18.59
CA ASP A 192 -14.28 -2.40 18.22
C ASP A 192 -13.46 -3.60 17.72
N LEU A 193 -12.46 -3.35 16.88
CA LEU A 193 -11.53 -4.39 16.42
C LEU A 193 -10.76 -5.02 17.60
N ALA A 194 -10.21 -4.19 18.48
CA ALA A 194 -9.47 -4.68 19.65
C ALA A 194 -10.39 -5.50 20.59
N THR A 195 -11.64 -5.08 20.78
CA THR A 195 -12.63 -5.80 21.57
C THR A 195 -12.91 -7.18 20.96
N LYS A 196 -13.13 -7.25 19.63
CA LYS A 196 -13.29 -8.51 18.91
C LYS A 196 -12.07 -9.44 19.12
N MET A 197 -10.86 -8.89 19.14
CA MET A 197 -9.62 -9.63 19.32
C MET A 197 -9.25 -9.89 20.80
N GLY A 198 -10.15 -9.55 21.75
CA GLY A 198 -9.95 -9.78 23.20
C GLY A 198 -8.93 -8.84 23.85
N MET A 199 -8.80 -7.62 23.32
CA MET A 199 -7.91 -6.55 23.81
C MET A 199 -8.62 -5.20 24.02
N GLY A 200 -9.94 -5.20 24.20
CA GLY A 200 -10.74 -3.99 24.34
C GLY A 200 -10.50 -3.20 25.64
N ASP A 201 -9.91 -3.82 26.67
CA ASP A 201 -9.68 -3.21 28.00
C ASP A 201 -8.35 -2.44 28.08
N LEU A 202 -7.60 -2.30 26.98
CA LEU A 202 -6.36 -1.54 26.96
C LEU A 202 -6.63 -0.03 27.19
N PRO A 203 -5.67 0.71 27.81
CA PRO A 203 -5.81 2.14 28.02
C PRO A 203 -5.93 2.88 26.67
N ILE A 204 -6.72 3.95 26.66
CA ILE A 204 -6.91 4.79 25.50
C ILE A 204 -5.91 5.95 25.53
N LYS A 205 -5.16 6.11 24.45
CA LYS A 205 -4.28 7.26 24.22
C LYS A 205 -5.03 8.27 23.36
N GLU A 206 -5.23 9.48 23.89
CA GLU A 206 -6.03 10.51 23.23
C GLU A 206 -5.24 11.31 22.18
N ASP A 207 -3.94 11.47 22.36
CA ASP A 207 -3.09 12.24 21.45
C ASP A 207 -2.17 11.33 20.64
N THR A 208 -2.29 11.40 19.30
CA THR A 208 -1.49 10.66 18.32
C THR A 208 -1.05 11.59 17.19
N PRO A 209 -0.07 12.47 17.44
CA PRO A 209 0.41 13.41 16.43
C PRO A 209 0.80 12.71 15.12
N GLY A 210 0.43 13.31 13.99
CA GLY A 210 0.74 12.79 12.66
C GLY A 210 -0.20 11.68 12.17
N GLU A 211 -1.29 11.38 12.89
CA GLU A 211 -2.31 10.42 12.48
C GLU A 211 -3.68 11.09 12.34
N ARG A 212 -4.47 10.66 11.35
CA ARG A 212 -5.86 11.12 11.15
C ARG A 212 -6.82 10.39 12.08
N ASP A 213 -7.88 11.06 12.54
CA ASP A 213 -8.90 10.42 13.38
C ASP A 213 -9.70 9.36 12.62
N ILE A 214 -10.06 9.64 11.38
CA ILE A 214 -10.86 8.74 10.55
C ILE A 214 -10.23 8.64 9.16
N THR A 215 -10.08 7.40 8.68
CA THR A 215 -9.75 7.10 7.28
C THR A 215 -10.87 6.29 6.65
N CYS A 216 -11.33 6.68 5.46
CA CYS A 216 -12.38 6.03 4.70
C CYS A 216 -12.08 6.19 3.21
N ALA A 217 -12.04 5.10 2.47
CA ALA A 217 -11.78 5.09 1.02
C ALA A 217 -13.00 5.56 0.24
N ASP A 218 -12.77 6.32 -0.82
CA ASP A 218 -13.74 6.47 -1.89
C ASP A 218 -13.58 5.31 -2.89
N THR A 219 -14.45 4.34 -2.81
CA THR A 219 -14.40 3.10 -3.62
C THR A 219 -15.11 3.21 -4.96
N LEU A 220 -15.81 4.30 -5.25
CA LEU A 220 -16.67 4.44 -6.42
C LEU A 220 -15.93 4.15 -7.73
N GLN A 221 -14.73 4.70 -7.89
CA GLN A 221 -13.94 4.51 -9.11
C GLN A 221 -13.53 3.04 -9.33
N LEU A 222 -13.17 2.30 -8.27
CA LEU A 222 -12.86 0.87 -8.39
C LEU A 222 -14.12 0.05 -8.65
N MET A 223 -15.26 0.41 -8.04
CA MET A 223 -16.53 -0.26 -8.29
C MET A 223 -17.00 -0.09 -9.74
N GLU A 224 -16.82 1.09 -10.33
CA GLU A 224 -17.08 1.33 -11.76
C GLU A 224 -16.20 0.48 -12.69
N LEU A 225 -15.00 0.10 -12.23
CA LEU A 225 -14.09 -0.81 -12.93
C LEU A 225 -14.43 -2.30 -12.67
N GLY A 226 -15.49 -2.58 -11.92
CA GLY A 226 -15.99 -3.94 -11.64
C GLY A 226 -15.38 -4.61 -10.43
N TRP A 227 -14.64 -3.89 -9.58
CA TRP A 227 -14.08 -4.44 -8.34
C TRP A 227 -14.89 -4.03 -7.11
N VAL A 228 -15.04 -4.97 -6.17
CA VAL A 228 -15.62 -4.73 -4.84
C VAL A 228 -14.82 -5.50 -3.78
N PRO A 229 -14.63 -4.94 -2.57
CA PRO A 229 -14.03 -5.69 -1.47
C PRO A 229 -14.96 -6.80 -1.01
N THR A 230 -14.40 -7.94 -0.62
CA THR A 230 -15.16 -9.14 -0.26
C THR A 230 -14.93 -9.61 1.17
N ILE A 231 -13.86 -9.16 1.83
CA ILE A 231 -13.45 -9.64 3.15
C ILE A 231 -13.63 -8.54 4.18
N ASN A 232 -14.46 -8.81 5.18
CA ASN A 232 -14.72 -7.86 6.27
C ASN A 232 -13.88 -8.23 7.49
N ILE A 233 -13.19 -7.26 8.10
CA ILE A 233 -12.34 -7.47 9.27
C ILE A 233 -13.12 -7.88 10.53
N LEU A 234 -14.42 -7.63 10.55
CA LEU A 234 -15.29 -8.01 11.66
C LEU A 234 -15.98 -9.37 11.47
N ASP A 235 -15.78 -10.09 10.37
CA ASP A 235 -16.26 -11.47 10.20
C ASP A 235 -15.24 -12.45 10.77
#